data_028e13e5544bb5bc7b669881a5f74e5c
#
_entry.id   028e13e5544bb5bc7b669881a5f74e5c
#
_cell.length_a   1.000
_cell.length_b   1.000
_cell.length_c   1.000
_cell.angle_alpha   90.00
_cell.angle_beta   90.00
_cell.angle_gamma   90.00
#
_symmetry.space_group_name_H-M   'P 1'
#
loop_
_entity.id
_entity.type
_entity.pdbx_description
1 polymer ?
#
loop_
_entity_poly.entity_id
_entity_poly.type
_entity_poly.pdbx_seq_one_letter_code
_entity_poly.pdbx_strand_id
1 'polypeptide(L)'
;MIMDMQDSLRRELDIYTRRSKALAEAAWIDASRVIDLIAREGLEVRYVPKIAASDLQCVGFKAQARLKGTSGRAGTDSFLGCLERTGIVSPVDVWLCEEVEQAIGQWAQREMYPAVSIKLHPDTMACGPAFDEVIKALRYLNVEIELGAGVSLAKDSTLSCVGRLRDSGAKIIIDDFGAGYTNYQRLIGAHFDSVKLDKNLICGSDCARGRVVLAGACDLCRKLGLNVIAAGIQTREQLEIARTLDIDFFEGPYFGLELSWDEASEYLAMQRLRHTA
;
A
#
# COMPACT_ATOMS: atom_id res chain seq x y z
N MET A 1 -49.17 7.58 11.30
CA MET A 1 -47.85 7.20 11.88
C MET A 1 -47.18 6.01 11.16
N ILE A 2 -47.84 4.86 10.95
CA ILE A 2 -47.23 3.68 10.24
C ILE A 2 -47.12 3.93 8.73
N MET A 3 -48.07 4.62 8.12
CA MET A 3 -48.05 4.99 6.69
C MET A 3 -46.93 6.00 6.37
N ASP A 4 -46.64 6.91 7.28
CA ASP A 4 -45.62 7.95 7.11
C ASP A 4 -44.19 7.35 7.19
N MET A 5 -43.99 6.30 7.97
CA MET A 5 -42.72 5.59 8.09
C MET A 5 -42.39 4.74 6.86
N GLN A 6 -43.40 4.12 6.23
CA GLN A 6 -43.22 3.34 4.99
C GLN A 6 -42.92 4.24 3.79
N ASP A 7 -43.53 5.43 3.70
CA ASP A 7 -43.21 6.40 2.65
C ASP A 7 -41.83 7.05 2.83
N SER A 8 -41.39 7.25 4.07
CA SER A 8 -40.01 7.70 4.35
C SER A 8 -38.97 6.67 3.92
N LEU A 9 -39.21 5.39 4.27
CA LEU A 9 -38.30 4.28 3.91
C LEU A 9 -38.23 4.07 2.38
N ARG A 10 -39.34 4.22 1.66
CA ARG A 10 -39.39 4.17 0.19
C ARG A 10 -38.58 5.28 -0.44
N ARG A 11 -38.68 6.51 0.08
CA ARG A 11 -37.90 7.67 -0.42
C ARG A 11 -36.40 7.46 -0.20
N GLU A 12 -35.99 6.94 0.95
CA GLU A 12 -34.57 6.64 1.22
C GLU A 12 -34.04 5.53 0.31
N LEU A 13 -34.82 4.47 0.08
CA LEU A 13 -34.47 3.39 -0.86
C LEU A 13 -34.36 3.89 -2.30
N ASP A 14 -35.26 4.78 -2.74
CA ASP A 14 -35.20 5.39 -4.08
C ASP A 14 -33.96 6.29 -4.23
N ILE A 15 -33.63 7.08 -3.21
CA ILE A 15 -32.44 7.94 -3.21
C ILE A 15 -31.18 7.07 -3.24
N TYR A 16 -31.13 5.99 -2.44
CA TYR A 16 -30.01 5.06 -2.42
C TYR A 16 -29.82 4.35 -3.77
N THR A 17 -30.91 3.89 -4.39
CA THR A 17 -30.89 3.21 -5.69
C THR A 17 -30.45 4.15 -6.82
N ARG A 18 -30.95 5.40 -6.83
CA ARG A 18 -30.52 6.42 -7.80
C ARG A 18 -29.05 6.79 -7.63
N ARG A 19 -28.58 6.91 -6.38
CA ARG A 19 -27.20 7.24 -6.06
C ARG A 19 -26.24 6.09 -6.44
N SER A 20 -26.64 4.84 -6.19
CA SER A 20 -25.88 3.65 -6.59
C SER A 20 -25.79 3.50 -8.11
N LYS A 21 -26.89 3.80 -8.84
CA LYS A 21 -26.91 3.75 -10.30
C LYS A 21 -26.06 4.87 -10.93
N ALA A 22 -26.15 6.08 -10.40
CA ALA A 22 -25.33 7.21 -10.86
C ALA A 22 -23.84 7.00 -10.56
N LEU A 23 -23.50 6.40 -9.40
CA LEU A 23 -22.13 6.02 -9.07
C LEU A 23 -21.60 4.90 -9.98
N ALA A 24 -22.45 3.92 -10.36
CA ALA A 24 -22.08 2.87 -11.30
C ALA A 24 -21.87 3.42 -12.71
N GLU A 25 -22.73 4.32 -13.19
CA GLU A 25 -22.59 4.98 -14.49
C GLU A 25 -21.36 5.90 -14.53
N ALA A 26 -21.12 6.69 -13.48
CA ALA A 26 -19.93 7.52 -13.34
C ALA A 26 -18.65 6.66 -13.30
N ALA A 27 -18.67 5.52 -12.60
CA ALA A 27 -17.58 4.58 -12.54
C ALA A 27 -17.24 3.95 -13.92
N TRP A 28 -18.24 3.71 -14.78
CA TRP A 28 -18.04 3.21 -16.15
C TRP A 28 -17.40 4.27 -17.07
N ILE A 29 -17.86 5.52 -16.97
CA ILE A 29 -17.27 6.64 -17.71
C ILE A 29 -15.81 6.84 -17.28
N ASP A 30 -15.54 6.75 -15.99
CA ASP A 30 -14.17 6.83 -15.45
C ASP A 30 -13.26 5.69 -15.95
N ALA A 31 -13.77 4.46 -16.09
CA ALA A 31 -12.97 3.32 -16.54
C ALA A 31 -12.47 3.50 -17.98
N SER A 32 -13.36 3.83 -18.93
CA SER A 32 -12.97 4.09 -20.31
C SER A 32 -12.02 5.28 -20.43
N ARG A 33 -12.27 6.32 -19.64
CA ARG A 33 -11.45 7.53 -19.62
C ARG A 33 -10.04 7.25 -19.04
N VAL A 34 -9.92 6.38 -18.05
CA VAL A 34 -8.61 6.01 -17.50
C VAL A 34 -7.80 5.20 -18.49
N ILE A 35 -8.41 4.25 -19.22
CA ILE A 35 -7.72 3.52 -20.27
C ILE A 35 -7.23 4.49 -21.37
N ASP A 36 -8.08 5.41 -21.80
CA ASP A 36 -7.70 6.43 -22.78
C ASP A 36 -6.55 7.33 -22.25
N LEU A 37 -6.59 7.69 -20.97
CA LEU A 37 -5.53 8.49 -20.35
C LEU A 37 -4.22 7.70 -20.26
N ILE A 38 -4.25 6.42 -19.86
CA ILE A 38 -3.05 5.57 -19.88
C ILE A 38 -2.46 5.50 -21.29
N ALA A 39 -3.30 5.36 -22.31
CA ALA A 39 -2.86 5.28 -23.69
C ALA A 39 -2.26 6.61 -24.21
N ARG A 40 -2.74 7.76 -23.74
CA ARG A 40 -2.31 9.09 -24.18
C ARG A 40 -1.17 9.67 -23.37
N GLU A 41 -1.32 9.66 -22.04
CA GLU A 41 -0.42 10.35 -21.10
C GLU A 41 0.60 9.39 -20.48
N GLY A 42 0.28 8.11 -20.40
CA GLY A 42 1.10 7.08 -19.80
C GLY A 42 1.00 7.02 -18.27
N LEU A 43 1.79 6.08 -17.72
CA LEU A 43 1.95 5.88 -16.28
C LEU A 43 3.27 6.47 -15.80
N GLU A 44 3.32 6.78 -14.52
CA GLU A 44 4.56 7.13 -13.81
C GLU A 44 4.62 6.41 -12.46
N VAL A 45 5.83 6.18 -11.94
CA VAL A 45 6.02 5.67 -10.59
C VAL A 45 6.20 6.84 -9.62
N ARG A 46 5.49 6.76 -8.50
CA ARG A 46 5.68 7.67 -7.36
C ARG A 46 6.16 6.90 -6.15
N TYR A 47 7.04 7.52 -5.38
CA TYR A 47 7.73 6.95 -4.25
C TYR A 47 7.30 7.64 -2.97
N VAL A 48 6.76 6.88 -2.01
CA VAL A 48 6.38 7.37 -0.67
C VAL A 48 7.48 6.98 0.30
N PRO A 49 8.08 7.93 1.06
CA PRO A 49 9.16 7.64 1.98
C PRO A 49 8.74 6.67 3.10
N LYS A 50 9.62 5.70 3.39
CA LYS A 50 9.59 4.79 4.54
C LYS A 50 10.70 5.20 5.51
N ILE A 51 10.32 5.55 6.72
CA ILE A 51 11.17 6.18 7.73
C ILE A 51 11.43 5.20 8.86
N ALA A 52 12.69 5.01 9.25
CA ALA A 52 13.03 4.23 10.44
C ALA A 52 12.60 4.98 11.72
N ALA A 53 12.02 4.27 12.68
CA ALA A 53 11.57 4.89 13.93
C ALA A 53 12.75 5.26 14.86
N SER A 54 13.89 4.58 14.73
CA SER A 54 15.07 4.74 15.57
C SER A 54 15.72 6.12 15.45
N ASP A 55 15.85 6.62 14.23
CA ASP A 55 16.61 7.83 13.92
C ASP A 55 15.89 8.79 12.96
N LEU A 56 14.67 8.43 12.54
CA LEU A 56 13.86 9.16 11.58
C LEU A 56 14.52 9.32 10.20
N GLN A 57 15.39 8.37 9.81
CA GLN A 57 15.99 8.35 8.50
C GLN A 57 15.12 7.60 7.49
N CYS A 58 15.18 8.01 6.22
CA CYS A 58 14.55 7.27 5.14
C CYS A 58 15.37 6.01 4.84
N VAL A 59 14.76 4.87 4.97
CA VAL A 59 15.38 3.56 4.71
C VAL A 59 14.86 2.93 3.42
N GLY A 60 13.86 3.52 2.82
CA GLY A 60 13.26 2.99 1.61
C GLY A 60 12.03 3.78 1.15
N PHE A 61 11.33 3.20 0.20
CA PHE A 61 10.13 3.81 -0.38
C PHE A 61 9.06 2.76 -0.67
N LYS A 62 7.82 3.19 -0.62
CA LYS A 62 6.72 2.49 -1.27
C LYS A 62 6.56 3.02 -2.69
N ALA A 63 6.69 2.14 -3.70
CA ALA A 63 6.44 2.48 -5.09
C ALA A 63 4.96 2.30 -5.44
N GLN A 64 4.42 3.24 -6.20
CA GLN A 64 3.02 3.25 -6.61
C GLN A 64 2.88 3.75 -8.05
N ALA A 65 2.05 3.07 -8.85
CA ALA A 65 1.66 3.54 -10.17
C ALA A 65 0.71 4.73 -10.09
N ARG A 66 0.93 5.73 -10.92
CA ARG A 66 0.07 6.91 -11.09
C ARG A 66 -0.11 7.23 -12.57
N LEU A 67 -1.23 7.86 -12.92
CA LEU A 67 -1.39 8.49 -14.22
C LEU A 67 -0.53 9.76 -14.28
N LYS A 68 0.22 9.95 -15.35
CA LYS A 68 0.99 11.18 -15.57
C LYS A 68 0.05 12.39 -15.57
N GLY A 69 0.52 13.50 -15.01
CA GLY A 69 -0.24 14.76 -14.99
C GLY A 69 -1.38 14.80 -13.98
N THR A 70 -1.63 13.74 -13.20
CA THR A 70 -2.61 13.78 -12.11
C THR A 70 -1.89 14.01 -10.79
N SER A 71 -2.05 15.20 -10.20
CA SER A 71 -1.56 15.50 -8.86
C SER A 71 -2.65 15.32 -7.81
N GLY A 72 -2.36 14.57 -6.74
CA GLY A 72 -3.16 14.53 -5.51
C GLY A 72 -3.93 13.22 -5.25
N ARG A 73 -4.39 13.08 -3.99
CA ARG A 73 -5.09 11.91 -3.43
C ARG A 73 -6.37 11.47 -4.15
N ALA A 74 -7.03 12.37 -4.89
CA ALA A 74 -8.30 12.08 -5.56
C ALA A 74 -8.17 11.03 -6.69
N GLY A 75 -6.94 10.72 -7.13
CA GLY A 75 -6.70 9.80 -8.23
C GLY A 75 -6.47 8.35 -7.83
N THR A 76 -6.03 8.06 -6.59
CA THR A 76 -5.49 6.72 -6.25
C THR A 76 -6.56 5.65 -6.12
N ASP A 77 -7.58 5.88 -5.29
CA ASP A 77 -8.63 4.88 -5.05
C ASP A 77 -9.53 4.72 -6.30
N SER A 78 -9.76 5.80 -7.04
CA SER A 78 -10.50 5.77 -8.31
C SER A 78 -9.68 5.11 -9.43
N PHE A 79 -8.36 5.33 -9.49
CA PHE A 79 -7.48 4.72 -10.47
C PHE A 79 -7.38 3.20 -10.28
N LEU A 80 -7.05 2.71 -9.07
CA LEU A 80 -6.97 1.27 -8.79
C LEU A 80 -8.32 0.59 -9.04
N GLY A 81 -9.41 1.10 -8.49
CA GLY A 81 -10.75 0.56 -8.73
C GLY A 81 -11.16 0.54 -10.21
N CYS A 82 -10.57 1.41 -11.02
CA CYS A 82 -10.74 1.42 -12.46
C CYS A 82 -9.96 0.31 -13.15
N LEU A 83 -8.70 0.10 -12.75
CA LEU A 83 -7.86 -1.00 -13.23
C LEU A 83 -8.49 -2.36 -12.91
N GLU A 84 -9.03 -2.52 -11.70
CA GLU A 84 -9.74 -3.74 -11.27
C GLU A 84 -10.95 -4.04 -12.18
N ARG A 85 -11.79 -3.04 -12.46
CA ARG A 85 -12.97 -3.21 -13.33
C ARG A 85 -12.62 -3.50 -14.77
N THR A 86 -11.47 -3.07 -15.25
CA THR A 86 -11.03 -3.26 -16.64
C THR A 86 -10.19 -4.52 -16.82
N GLY A 87 -9.80 -5.19 -15.73
CA GLY A 87 -8.95 -6.40 -15.78
C GLY A 87 -7.50 -6.13 -16.18
N ILE A 88 -7.05 -4.85 -16.21
CA ILE A 88 -5.68 -4.49 -16.58
C ILE A 88 -4.76 -4.27 -15.38
N VAL A 89 -5.19 -4.61 -14.18
CA VAL A 89 -4.40 -4.43 -12.96
C VAL A 89 -3.12 -5.25 -12.98
N SER A 90 -3.16 -6.51 -13.42
CA SER A 90 -1.96 -7.36 -13.46
C SER A 90 -0.90 -6.87 -14.45
N PRO A 91 -1.22 -6.43 -15.69
CA PRO A 91 -0.26 -5.74 -16.55
C PRO A 91 0.36 -4.48 -15.92
N VAL A 92 -0.40 -3.71 -15.13
CA VAL A 92 0.13 -2.54 -14.43
C VAL A 92 1.06 -2.94 -13.28
N ASP A 93 0.77 -4.01 -12.55
CA ASP A 93 1.66 -4.56 -11.52
C ASP A 93 2.99 -5.03 -12.13
N VAL A 94 2.95 -5.75 -13.27
CA VAL A 94 4.17 -6.17 -13.98
C VAL A 94 4.99 -4.95 -14.40
N TRP A 95 4.37 -3.97 -15.06
CA TRP A 95 5.02 -2.73 -15.46
C TRP A 95 5.66 -2.02 -14.25
N LEU A 96 4.93 -1.91 -13.12
CA LEU A 96 5.46 -1.28 -11.90
C LEU A 96 6.70 -2.01 -11.37
N CYS A 97 6.70 -3.36 -11.42
CA CYS A 97 7.85 -4.15 -11.00
C CYS A 97 9.07 -3.94 -11.90
N GLU A 98 8.87 -3.85 -13.21
CA GLU A 98 9.94 -3.55 -14.18
C GLU A 98 10.53 -2.14 -13.98
N GLU A 99 9.69 -1.13 -13.75
CA GLU A 99 10.14 0.24 -13.43
C GLU A 99 10.92 0.29 -12.10
N VAL A 100 10.48 -0.47 -11.10
CA VAL A 100 11.19 -0.56 -9.81
C VAL A 100 12.54 -1.28 -9.97
N GLU A 101 12.63 -2.33 -10.77
CA GLU A 101 13.90 -2.98 -11.12
C GLU A 101 14.90 -1.97 -11.69
N GLN A 102 14.46 -1.18 -12.68
CA GLN A 102 15.29 -0.14 -13.30
C GLN A 102 15.71 0.94 -12.28
N ALA A 103 14.76 1.40 -11.45
CA ALA A 103 15.03 2.40 -10.42
C ALA A 103 16.08 1.92 -9.40
N ILE A 104 15.97 0.69 -8.91
CA ILE A 104 16.93 0.07 -7.98
C ILE A 104 18.31 -0.03 -8.65
N GLY A 105 18.35 -0.44 -9.92
CA GLY A 105 19.60 -0.49 -10.69
C GLY A 105 20.28 0.88 -10.81
N GLN A 106 19.51 1.95 -11.07
CA GLN A 106 20.02 3.32 -11.13
C GLN A 106 20.48 3.84 -9.76
N TRP A 107 19.77 3.50 -8.68
CA TRP A 107 20.22 3.84 -7.31
C TRP A 107 21.50 3.09 -6.93
N ALA A 108 21.64 1.82 -7.30
CA ALA A 108 22.85 1.05 -7.06
C ALA A 108 24.09 1.66 -7.76
N GLN A 109 23.94 2.20 -8.98
CA GLN A 109 25.00 2.93 -9.67
C GLN A 109 25.45 4.21 -8.93
N ARG A 110 24.58 4.73 -8.05
CA ARG A 110 24.87 5.90 -7.18
C ARG A 110 25.24 5.46 -5.76
N GLU A 111 25.52 4.18 -5.53
CA GLU A 111 25.82 3.58 -4.23
C GLU A 111 24.67 3.77 -3.20
N MET A 112 23.43 3.88 -3.68
CA MET A 112 22.23 3.96 -2.86
C MET A 112 21.46 2.64 -2.92
N TYR A 113 21.02 2.12 -1.76
CA TYR A 113 20.36 0.81 -1.65
C TYR A 113 19.09 0.88 -0.82
N PRO A 114 18.10 1.73 -1.17
CA PRO A 114 16.84 1.78 -0.44
C PRO A 114 16.07 0.46 -0.60
N ALA A 115 15.35 0.05 0.43
CA ALA A 115 14.32 -0.97 0.27
C ALA A 115 13.13 -0.37 -0.50
N VAL A 116 12.54 -1.13 -1.42
CA VAL A 116 11.36 -0.66 -2.16
C VAL A 116 10.20 -1.62 -1.95
N SER A 117 9.09 -1.12 -1.40
CA SER A 117 7.88 -1.91 -1.27
C SER A 117 6.91 -1.69 -2.43
N ILE A 118 6.25 -2.77 -2.85
CA ILE A 118 5.25 -2.80 -3.93
C ILE A 118 4.03 -3.55 -3.44
N LYS A 119 2.84 -2.97 -3.59
CA LYS A 119 1.58 -3.67 -3.31
C LYS A 119 1.14 -4.42 -4.56
N LEU A 120 1.04 -5.75 -4.47
CA LEU A 120 0.52 -6.59 -5.54
C LEU A 120 -0.98 -6.84 -5.37
N HIS A 121 -1.68 -6.80 -6.50
CA HIS A 121 -3.12 -7.09 -6.53
C HIS A 121 -3.38 -8.61 -6.38
N PRO A 122 -4.51 -9.03 -5.79
CA PRO A 122 -4.89 -10.44 -5.68
C PRO A 122 -4.92 -11.18 -7.02
N ASP A 123 -5.33 -10.54 -8.12
CA ASP A 123 -5.37 -11.15 -9.45
C ASP A 123 -3.97 -11.46 -9.97
N THR A 124 -2.99 -10.60 -9.70
CA THR A 124 -1.58 -10.83 -10.04
C THR A 124 -1.02 -12.00 -9.22
N MET A 125 -1.48 -12.15 -7.97
CA MET A 125 -1.12 -13.26 -7.08
C MET A 125 -1.82 -14.60 -7.42
N ALA A 126 -2.54 -14.70 -8.53
CA ALA A 126 -3.22 -15.92 -8.94
C ALA A 126 -2.30 -16.97 -9.64
N CYS A 127 -0.97 -16.80 -9.55
CA CYS A 127 0.04 -17.72 -10.11
C CYS A 127 -0.09 -17.95 -11.62
N GLY A 128 -0.39 -16.88 -12.38
CA GLY A 128 -0.43 -16.88 -13.84
C GLY A 128 0.84 -16.28 -14.47
N PRO A 129 0.86 -16.10 -15.80
CA PRO A 129 2.01 -15.52 -16.51
C PRO A 129 2.46 -14.16 -15.99
N ALA A 130 1.52 -13.30 -15.58
CA ALA A 130 1.85 -12.01 -14.98
C ALA A 130 2.67 -12.16 -13.69
N PHE A 131 2.36 -13.15 -12.85
CA PHE A 131 3.12 -13.43 -11.65
C PHE A 131 4.54 -13.94 -11.96
N ASP A 132 4.71 -14.72 -13.02
CA ASP A 132 6.02 -15.19 -13.47
C ASP A 132 6.91 -14.02 -13.92
N GLU A 133 6.36 -13.03 -14.61
CA GLU A 133 7.09 -11.80 -14.98
C GLU A 133 7.43 -10.94 -13.74
N VAL A 134 6.53 -10.84 -12.76
CA VAL A 134 6.83 -10.19 -11.47
C VAL A 134 8.03 -10.86 -10.78
N ILE A 135 8.03 -12.19 -10.66
CA ILE A 135 9.16 -12.93 -10.06
C ILE A 135 10.47 -12.67 -10.81
N LYS A 136 10.42 -12.61 -12.13
CA LYS A 136 11.59 -12.35 -12.97
C LYS A 136 12.14 -10.94 -12.75
N ALA A 137 11.28 -9.92 -12.74
CA ALA A 137 11.68 -8.53 -12.53
C ALA A 137 12.27 -8.28 -11.14
N LEU A 138 11.72 -8.92 -10.09
CA LEU A 138 12.09 -8.64 -8.70
C LEU A 138 13.19 -9.55 -8.13
N ARG A 139 13.69 -10.49 -8.94
CA ARG A 139 14.64 -11.50 -8.47
C ARG A 139 15.95 -10.89 -7.99
N TYR A 140 16.33 -11.25 -6.75
CA TYR A 140 17.57 -10.80 -6.09
C TYR A 140 17.64 -9.29 -5.79
N LEU A 141 16.50 -8.59 -5.82
CA LEU A 141 16.42 -7.20 -5.43
C LEU A 141 16.05 -7.04 -3.95
N ASN A 142 16.40 -5.90 -3.36
CA ASN A 142 15.96 -5.55 -2.01
C ASN A 142 14.52 -4.99 -2.05
N VAL A 143 13.56 -5.87 -2.27
CA VAL A 143 12.15 -5.51 -2.41
C VAL A 143 11.30 -6.10 -1.30
N GLU A 144 10.20 -5.44 -1.01
CA GLU A 144 9.19 -5.86 -0.07
C GLU A 144 7.84 -5.93 -0.79
N ILE A 145 7.12 -7.03 -0.64
CA ILE A 145 5.82 -7.23 -1.30
C ILE A 145 4.70 -7.07 -0.28
N GLU A 146 3.85 -6.07 -0.51
CA GLU A 146 2.69 -5.78 0.34
C GLU A 146 1.47 -6.60 -0.12
N LEU A 147 0.96 -7.44 0.75
CA LEU A 147 -0.23 -8.27 0.53
C LEU A 147 -1.43 -7.66 1.26
N GLY A 148 -2.31 -7.00 0.51
CA GLY A 148 -3.54 -6.39 1.02
C GLY A 148 -4.56 -7.41 1.52
N ALA A 149 -5.65 -6.92 2.14
CA ALA A 149 -6.71 -7.75 2.73
C ALA A 149 -7.41 -8.67 1.71
N GLY A 150 -7.44 -8.27 0.42
CA GLY A 150 -8.04 -9.07 -0.67
C GLY A 150 -7.27 -10.35 -1.01
N VAL A 151 -5.99 -10.47 -0.64
CA VAL A 151 -5.19 -11.69 -0.88
C VAL A 151 -5.59 -12.77 0.12
N SER A 152 -6.25 -13.83 -0.37
CA SER A 152 -6.67 -14.96 0.47
C SER A 152 -5.51 -15.92 0.70
N LEU A 153 -4.98 -15.94 1.92
CA LEU A 153 -3.93 -16.89 2.34
C LEU A 153 -4.45 -18.28 2.71
N ALA A 154 -5.76 -18.52 2.57
CA ALA A 154 -6.36 -19.85 2.79
C ALA A 154 -6.23 -20.76 1.56
N LYS A 155 -5.76 -20.24 0.41
CA LYS A 155 -5.59 -21.02 -0.81
C LYS A 155 -4.14 -21.50 -0.95
N ASP A 156 -3.93 -22.77 -1.21
CA ASP A 156 -2.60 -23.37 -1.44
C ASP A 156 -1.85 -22.67 -2.60
N SER A 157 -2.57 -22.26 -3.64
CA SER A 157 -1.99 -21.52 -4.77
C SER A 157 -1.39 -20.18 -4.32
N THR A 158 -2.07 -19.44 -3.44
CA THR A 158 -1.57 -18.17 -2.90
C THR A 158 -0.36 -18.38 -2.00
N LEU A 159 -0.39 -19.41 -1.14
CA LEU A 159 0.76 -19.78 -0.29
C LEU A 159 1.97 -20.18 -1.15
N SER A 160 1.76 -20.91 -2.25
CA SER A 160 2.82 -21.22 -3.21
C SER A 160 3.41 -19.96 -3.85
N CYS A 161 2.58 -18.98 -4.23
CA CYS A 161 3.07 -17.70 -4.76
C CYS A 161 3.88 -16.92 -3.71
N VAL A 162 3.44 -16.88 -2.45
CA VAL A 162 4.20 -16.27 -1.34
C VAL A 162 5.55 -16.97 -1.17
N GLY A 163 5.58 -18.30 -1.22
CA GLY A 163 6.84 -19.08 -1.19
C GLY A 163 7.80 -18.68 -2.32
N ARG A 164 7.31 -18.60 -3.56
CA ARG A 164 8.11 -18.18 -4.73
C ARG A 164 8.65 -16.76 -4.61
N LEU A 165 7.88 -15.81 -4.06
CA LEU A 165 8.36 -14.46 -3.78
C LEU A 165 9.51 -14.48 -2.76
N ARG A 166 9.38 -15.25 -1.69
CA ARG A 166 10.45 -15.41 -0.70
C ARG A 166 11.71 -16.06 -1.30
N ASP A 167 11.55 -17.09 -2.11
CA ASP A 167 12.64 -17.75 -2.82
C ASP A 167 13.37 -16.82 -3.78
N SER A 168 12.67 -15.80 -4.32
CA SER A 168 13.29 -14.75 -5.12
C SER A 168 14.07 -13.71 -4.31
N GLY A 169 13.97 -13.75 -2.98
CA GLY A 169 14.63 -12.81 -2.06
C GLY A 169 13.73 -11.70 -1.53
N ALA A 170 12.47 -11.63 -1.94
CA ALA A 170 11.54 -10.60 -1.49
C ALA A 170 11.12 -10.82 -0.03
N LYS A 171 10.99 -9.72 0.73
CA LYS A 171 10.33 -9.72 2.04
C LYS A 171 8.83 -9.53 1.86
N ILE A 172 8.04 -10.14 2.74
CA ILE A 172 6.59 -10.12 2.66
C ILE A 172 5.98 -9.29 3.79
N ILE A 173 5.15 -8.33 3.42
CA ILE A 173 4.43 -7.44 4.34
C ILE A 173 2.93 -7.76 4.30
N ILE A 174 2.31 -7.97 5.45
CA ILE A 174 0.85 -7.89 5.55
C ILE A 174 0.46 -6.42 5.56
N ASP A 175 -0.33 -5.99 4.59
CA ASP A 175 -0.87 -4.63 4.52
C ASP A 175 -2.30 -4.54 5.07
N ASP A 176 -2.71 -3.32 5.42
CA ASP A 176 -4.04 -2.97 5.94
C ASP A 176 -4.43 -3.75 7.22
N PHE A 177 -3.46 -4.08 8.10
CA PHE A 177 -3.74 -4.79 9.35
C PHE A 177 -4.51 -3.90 10.33
N GLY A 178 -5.68 -4.36 10.74
CA GLY A 178 -6.61 -3.59 11.58
C GLY A 178 -7.71 -2.88 10.79
N ALA A 179 -7.70 -2.95 9.46
CA ALA A 179 -8.80 -2.46 8.64
C ALA A 179 -9.97 -3.46 8.65
N GLY A 180 -11.19 -2.96 8.85
CA GLY A 180 -12.42 -3.76 8.75
C GLY A 180 -12.40 -5.00 9.64
N TYR A 181 -12.74 -6.14 9.08
CA TYR A 181 -12.67 -7.44 9.77
C TYR A 181 -11.25 -8.01 9.70
N THR A 182 -10.38 -7.60 10.61
CA THR A 182 -9.02 -8.12 10.72
C THR A 182 -9.03 -9.61 10.98
N ASN A 183 -8.52 -10.39 10.06
CA ASN A 183 -8.40 -11.84 10.22
C ASN A 183 -7.03 -12.20 10.79
N TYR A 184 -6.95 -12.45 12.10
CA TYR A 184 -5.74 -12.93 12.78
C TYR A 184 -5.21 -14.26 12.20
N GLN A 185 -6.06 -15.06 11.53
CA GLN A 185 -5.62 -16.30 10.87
C GLN A 185 -4.55 -16.05 9.81
N ARG A 186 -4.51 -14.83 9.21
CA ARG A 186 -3.44 -14.46 8.27
C ARG A 186 -2.05 -14.52 8.91
N LEU A 187 -1.95 -14.19 10.20
CA LEU A 187 -0.69 -14.21 10.95
C LEU A 187 -0.21 -15.63 11.29
N ILE A 188 -1.08 -16.63 11.21
CA ILE A 188 -0.77 -18.02 11.57
C ILE A 188 -0.27 -18.82 10.35
N GLY A 189 -0.80 -18.51 9.16
CA GLY A 189 -0.70 -19.40 8.00
C GLY A 189 0.53 -19.22 7.12
N ALA A 190 1.29 -18.12 7.24
CA ALA A 190 2.43 -17.84 6.37
C ALA A 190 3.52 -17.08 7.12
N HIS A 191 4.75 -17.20 6.64
CA HIS A 191 5.88 -16.43 7.17
C HIS A 191 5.90 -15.04 6.57
N PHE A 192 5.69 -14.04 7.41
CA PHE A 192 5.78 -12.61 7.08
C PHE A 192 7.00 -12.00 7.75
N ASP A 193 7.52 -10.94 7.15
CA ASP A 193 8.65 -10.19 7.69
C ASP A 193 8.17 -8.95 8.45
N SER A 194 7.04 -8.37 8.01
CA SER A 194 6.49 -7.14 8.59
C SER A 194 4.96 -7.10 8.52
N VAL A 195 4.38 -6.29 9.39
CA VAL A 195 2.95 -5.91 9.37
C VAL A 195 2.83 -4.40 9.22
N LYS A 196 2.05 -3.96 8.26
CA LYS A 196 1.67 -2.55 8.09
C LYS A 196 0.30 -2.32 8.74
N LEU A 197 0.31 -1.51 9.78
CA LEU A 197 -0.90 -1.11 10.50
C LEU A 197 -1.73 -0.15 9.64
N ASP A 198 -3.03 -0.38 9.58
CA ASP A 198 -3.93 0.51 8.85
C ASP A 198 -3.96 1.93 9.45
N LYS A 199 -4.07 2.92 8.58
CA LYS A 199 -4.13 4.35 8.96
C LYS A 199 -5.21 4.67 10.00
N ASN A 200 -6.32 3.92 10.03
CA ASN A 200 -7.41 4.17 10.99
C ASN A 200 -7.01 3.79 12.41
N LEU A 201 -6.09 2.84 12.61
CA LEU A 201 -5.51 2.56 13.93
C LEU A 201 -4.69 3.74 14.44
N ILE A 202 -3.91 4.37 13.54
CA ILE A 202 -3.12 5.56 13.87
C ILE A 202 -4.03 6.76 14.12
N CYS A 203 -4.99 7.04 13.23
CA CYS A 203 -5.96 8.12 13.43
C CYS A 203 -6.81 7.92 14.69
N GLY A 204 -7.18 6.68 15.00
CA GLY A 204 -7.94 6.34 16.21
C GLY A 204 -7.16 6.53 17.50
N SER A 205 -5.85 6.69 17.47
CA SER A 205 -5.00 6.84 18.66
C SER A 205 -5.17 8.19 19.39
N ASP A 206 -5.93 9.12 18.82
CA ASP A 206 -6.29 10.38 19.46
C ASP A 206 -7.10 10.18 20.76
N CYS A 207 -7.83 9.06 20.89
CA CYS A 207 -8.56 8.70 22.09
C CYS A 207 -7.86 7.59 22.91
N ALA A 208 -8.15 7.54 24.22
CA ALA A 208 -7.55 6.57 25.13
C ALA A 208 -7.80 5.11 24.71
N ARG A 209 -9.02 4.80 24.24
CA ARG A 209 -9.38 3.45 23.78
C ARG A 209 -8.61 3.05 22.52
N GLY A 210 -8.47 3.98 21.57
CA GLY A 210 -7.69 3.75 20.35
C GLY A 210 -6.21 3.50 20.63
N ARG A 211 -5.62 4.23 21.58
CA ARG A 211 -4.24 3.97 22.04
C ARG A 211 -4.05 2.55 22.59
N VAL A 212 -5.00 2.06 23.39
CA VAL A 212 -4.95 0.68 23.91
C VAL A 212 -5.02 -0.35 22.77
N VAL A 213 -5.90 -0.12 21.78
CA VAL A 213 -6.02 -1.01 20.61
C VAL A 213 -4.74 -0.99 19.78
N LEU A 214 -4.18 0.19 19.51
CA LEU A 214 -2.95 0.33 18.75
C LEU A 214 -1.76 -0.35 19.47
N ALA A 215 -1.61 -0.11 20.78
CA ALA A 215 -0.57 -0.76 21.58
C ALA A 215 -0.70 -2.28 21.60
N GLY A 216 -1.93 -2.80 21.74
CA GLY A 216 -2.20 -4.24 21.67
C GLY A 216 -1.88 -4.86 20.30
N ALA A 217 -2.12 -4.13 19.21
CA ALA A 217 -1.75 -4.57 17.86
C ALA A 217 -0.23 -4.64 17.69
N CYS A 218 0.52 -3.62 18.17
CA CYS A 218 1.98 -3.61 18.15
C CYS A 218 2.56 -4.77 18.98
N ASP A 219 2.07 -4.97 20.22
CA ASP A 219 2.52 -6.05 21.12
C ASP A 219 2.30 -7.44 20.51
N LEU A 220 1.14 -7.66 19.86
CA LEU A 220 0.88 -8.91 19.14
C LEU A 220 1.90 -9.15 18.03
N CYS A 221 2.14 -8.15 17.16
CA CYS A 221 3.08 -8.27 16.06
C CYS A 221 4.51 -8.57 16.55
N ARG A 222 4.92 -7.89 17.62
CA ARG A 222 6.25 -8.10 18.26
C ARG A 222 6.40 -9.51 18.81
N LYS A 223 5.40 -10.04 19.49
CA LYS A 223 5.42 -11.42 20.02
C LYS A 223 5.51 -12.47 18.91
N LEU A 224 5.07 -12.13 17.70
CA LEU A 224 5.21 -12.96 16.52
C LEU A 224 6.55 -12.76 15.78
N GLY A 225 7.43 -11.88 16.27
CA GLY A 225 8.72 -11.57 15.63
C GLY A 225 8.61 -10.74 14.35
N LEU A 226 7.50 -10.01 14.16
CA LEU A 226 7.25 -9.21 12.97
C LEU A 226 7.68 -7.76 13.20
N ASN A 227 8.28 -7.14 12.19
CA ASN A 227 8.47 -5.69 12.18
C ASN A 227 7.13 -5.00 12.02
N VAL A 228 6.97 -3.85 12.67
CA VAL A 228 5.73 -3.06 12.65
C VAL A 228 5.95 -1.79 11.85
N ILE A 229 5.08 -1.55 10.86
CA ILE A 229 5.05 -0.33 10.05
C ILE A 229 3.77 0.44 10.39
N ALA A 230 3.87 1.68 10.86
CA ALA A 230 2.73 2.55 11.06
C ALA A 230 2.47 3.37 9.80
N ALA A 231 1.34 3.10 9.13
CA ALA A 231 0.96 3.82 7.91
C ALA A 231 0.04 5.00 8.19
N GLY A 232 0.20 6.07 7.42
CA GLY A 232 -0.72 7.21 7.44
C GLY A 232 -0.47 8.21 8.55
N ILE A 233 0.74 8.34 9.08
CA ILE A 233 1.14 9.42 9.98
C ILE A 233 0.94 10.77 9.28
N GLN A 234 0.10 11.64 9.85
CA GLN A 234 -0.27 12.94 9.28
C GLN A 234 0.17 14.11 10.13
N THR A 235 0.23 13.92 11.46
CA THR A 235 0.53 14.99 12.41
C THR A 235 1.69 14.62 13.34
N ARG A 236 2.27 15.64 13.96
CA ARG A 236 3.31 15.47 14.96
C ARG A 236 2.81 14.67 16.17
N GLU A 237 1.58 14.94 16.60
CA GLU A 237 0.96 14.26 17.74
C GLU A 237 0.84 12.75 17.48
N GLN A 238 0.43 12.36 16.26
CA GLN A 238 0.38 10.95 15.85
C GLN A 238 1.77 10.31 15.85
N LEU A 239 2.79 11.02 15.36
CA LEU A 239 4.17 10.55 15.40
C LEU A 239 4.65 10.35 16.85
N GLU A 240 4.42 11.32 17.74
CA GLU A 240 4.83 11.22 19.14
C GLU A 240 4.15 10.03 19.85
N ILE A 241 2.85 9.79 19.58
CA ILE A 241 2.16 8.59 20.10
C ILE A 241 2.80 7.31 19.53
N ALA A 242 3.02 7.25 18.21
CA ALA A 242 3.60 6.08 17.56
C ALA A 242 5.02 5.78 18.08
N ARG A 243 5.82 6.80 18.39
CA ARG A 243 7.17 6.65 18.97
C ARG A 243 7.18 6.09 20.40
N THR A 244 6.06 6.16 21.13
CA THR A 244 5.94 5.51 22.45
C THR A 244 5.69 4.02 22.35
N LEU A 245 5.42 3.52 21.15
CA LEU A 245 5.14 2.12 20.85
C LEU A 245 6.34 1.47 20.17
N ASP A 246 6.39 0.17 20.23
CA ASP A 246 7.48 -0.60 19.62
C ASP A 246 7.23 -0.78 18.10
N ILE A 247 7.34 0.33 17.36
CA ILE A 247 7.16 0.44 15.91
C ILE A 247 8.54 0.61 15.25
N ASP A 248 8.77 -0.09 14.14
CA ASP A 248 10.06 -0.07 13.44
C ASP A 248 10.12 1.00 12.35
N PHE A 249 9.00 1.20 11.65
CA PHE A 249 8.96 2.11 10.50
C PHE A 249 7.68 2.94 10.48
N PHE A 250 7.81 4.12 9.91
CA PHE A 250 6.73 5.07 9.69
C PHE A 250 6.54 5.37 8.21
N GLU A 251 5.29 5.52 7.78
CA GLU A 251 4.91 6.02 6.47
C GLU A 251 3.78 7.04 6.62
N GLY A 252 3.75 8.05 5.79
CA GLY A 252 2.63 8.99 5.77
C GLY A 252 2.99 10.39 5.33
N PRO A 253 1.97 11.24 5.10
CA PRO A 253 2.14 12.60 4.59
C PRO A 253 2.98 13.53 5.48
N TYR A 254 3.13 13.20 6.76
CA TYR A 254 3.98 13.96 7.68
C TYR A 254 5.46 13.97 7.24
N PHE A 255 5.93 12.89 6.59
CA PHE A 255 7.32 12.74 6.16
C PHE A 255 7.58 13.20 4.72
N GLY A 256 6.54 13.59 4.01
CA GLY A 256 6.60 14.06 2.63
C GLY A 256 5.45 13.54 1.79
N LEU A 257 5.31 14.14 0.61
CA LEU A 257 4.37 13.71 -0.41
C LEU A 257 4.98 12.60 -1.28
N GLU A 258 4.22 12.11 -2.22
CA GLU A 258 4.69 11.19 -3.26
C GLU A 258 5.76 11.87 -4.13
N LEU A 259 6.93 11.28 -4.21
CA LEU A 259 8.11 11.78 -4.89
C LEU A 259 8.26 11.14 -6.29
N SER A 260 8.78 11.87 -7.26
CA SER A 260 9.36 11.28 -8.47
C SER A 260 10.65 10.53 -8.14
N TRP A 261 11.22 9.81 -9.10
CA TRP A 261 12.50 9.13 -8.89
C TRP A 261 13.65 10.10 -8.58
N ASP A 262 13.70 11.26 -9.27
CA ASP A 262 14.71 12.29 -9.04
C ASP A 262 14.59 12.88 -7.62
N GLU A 263 13.37 13.26 -7.22
CA GLU A 263 13.08 13.78 -5.88
C GLU A 263 13.40 12.75 -4.77
N ALA A 264 13.08 11.46 -5.00
CA ALA A 264 13.41 10.37 -4.07
C ALA A 264 14.93 10.18 -3.94
N SER A 265 15.67 10.30 -5.05
CA SER A 265 17.12 10.23 -5.08
C SER A 265 17.77 11.39 -4.32
N GLU A 266 17.28 12.61 -4.52
CA GLU A 266 17.72 13.79 -3.77
C GLU A 266 17.40 13.67 -2.27
N TYR A 267 16.21 13.14 -1.94
CA TYR A 267 15.78 12.91 -0.56
C TYR A 267 16.76 11.97 0.18
N LEU A 268 17.16 10.86 -0.45
CA LEU A 268 18.18 9.95 0.10
C LEU A 268 19.56 10.61 0.23
N ALA A 269 19.99 11.35 -0.77
CA ALA A 269 21.30 12.01 -0.77
C ALA A 269 21.42 13.06 0.34
N MET A 270 20.38 13.87 0.55
CA MET A 270 20.35 14.89 1.61
C MET A 270 20.44 14.29 3.02
N GLN A 271 19.85 13.12 3.23
CA GLN A 271 19.91 12.46 4.54
C GLN A 271 21.30 11.89 4.85
N ARG A 272 22.00 11.34 3.85
CA ARG A 272 23.39 10.89 4.02
C ARG A 272 24.33 12.02 4.44
N LEU A 273 24.16 13.21 3.86
CA LEU A 273 24.98 14.37 4.21
C LEU A 273 24.77 14.84 5.66
N ARG A 274 23.60 14.67 6.22
CA ARG A 274 23.30 15.02 7.63
C ARG A 274 23.94 14.08 8.64
N HIS A 275 24.30 12.87 8.24
CA HIS A 275 24.95 11.87 9.10
C HIS A 275 26.48 11.97 9.10
N THR A 276 27.05 12.63 8.11
CA THR A 276 28.52 12.81 8.00
C THR A 276 29.00 14.15 8.56
N ALA A 277 28.10 15.02 9.00
CA ALA A 277 28.40 16.30 9.63
C ALA A 277 28.15 16.25 11.14
#